data_d97d19efd3149bb4ff10e414e0e6c0c9
#
_entry.id   d97d19efd3149bb4ff10e414e0e6c0c9
#
_cell.length_a   1.000
_cell.length_b   1.000
_cell.length_c   1.000
_cell.angle_alpha   90.00
_cell.angle_beta   90.00
_cell.angle_gamma   90.00
#
_symmetry.space_group_name_H-M   'P 1'
#
loop_
_entity.id
_entity.type
_entity.pdbx_description
1 polymer ?
#
loop_
_entity_poly.entity_id
_entity_poly.type
_entity_poly.pdbx_seq_one_letter_code
_entity_poly.pdbx_strand_id
1 'polypeptide(L)'
;MIRLQNARVPIEGCAVLPAKPNPDARGCLYEIYRAEWPGSFSTVQWNACVSKAGVVRGVHVHVDYTEYYTLLSGRGLLGVHDIRRTSATFGQSVTIDWRAEDRSAVVIPPGVAHALWFVEDAILAFGLSQYWRAEFDAVGCRWDDPALGFEIPDGVKNLSRRDSESGSYQEMVRSYERFVSGDNDTASEMAAAATSIAAA
;
A
#
# COMPACT_ATOMS: atom_id res chain seq x y z
N MET A 1 0.48 12.68 11.28
CA MET A 1 -0.09 11.32 11.47
C MET A 1 -1.57 11.41 11.87
N ILE A 2 -2.41 10.55 11.29
CA ILE A 2 -3.85 10.45 11.64
C ILE A 2 -4.15 9.05 12.19
N ARG A 3 -5.18 8.92 13.05
CA ARG A 3 -5.71 7.62 13.46
C ARG A 3 -6.86 7.22 12.57
N LEU A 4 -6.94 5.91 12.23
CA LEU A 4 -7.92 5.41 11.27
C LEU A 4 -9.37 5.45 11.81
N GLN A 5 -9.58 5.46 13.12
CA GLN A 5 -10.92 5.54 13.73
C GLN A 5 -11.67 6.79 13.25
N ASN A 6 -12.62 6.61 12.31
CA ASN A 6 -13.44 7.65 11.69
C ASN A 6 -12.68 8.65 10.80
N ALA A 7 -11.45 8.35 10.39
CA ALA A 7 -10.67 9.21 9.54
C ALA A 7 -10.99 8.98 8.05
N ARG A 8 -11.07 10.08 7.32
CA ARG A 8 -11.00 10.06 5.86
C ARG A 8 -9.52 10.20 5.47
N VAL A 9 -9.03 9.33 4.60
CA VAL A 9 -7.71 9.53 3.97
C VAL A 9 -7.83 10.71 2.99
N PRO A 10 -7.11 11.82 3.18
CA PRO A 10 -7.26 13.02 2.37
C PRO A 10 -6.49 12.89 1.03
N ILE A 11 -6.47 11.72 0.44
CA ILE A 11 -5.86 11.43 -0.87
C ILE A 11 -6.98 10.99 -1.82
N GLU A 12 -7.04 11.60 -2.98
CA GLU A 12 -8.07 11.34 -3.99
C GLU A 12 -8.11 9.86 -4.39
N GLY A 13 -9.31 9.25 -4.34
CA GLY A 13 -9.53 7.84 -4.64
C GLY A 13 -9.17 6.87 -3.52
N CYS A 14 -8.46 7.29 -2.46
CA CYS A 14 -8.32 6.47 -1.27
C CYS A 14 -9.61 6.47 -0.45
N ALA A 15 -9.95 5.32 0.13
CA ALA A 15 -11.12 5.18 0.99
C ALA A 15 -10.79 4.40 2.26
N VAL A 16 -11.45 4.74 3.36
CA VAL A 16 -11.48 3.93 4.59
C VAL A 16 -12.86 3.29 4.68
N LEU A 17 -12.89 1.98 4.81
CA LEU A 17 -14.11 1.18 4.89
C LEU A 17 -14.19 0.54 6.28
N PRO A 18 -14.98 1.10 7.22
CA PRO A 18 -15.14 0.53 8.53
C PRO A 18 -15.99 -0.73 8.48
N ALA A 19 -15.52 -1.81 9.08
CA ALA A 19 -16.31 -3.02 9.26
C ALA A 19 -17.33 -2.84 10.39
N LYS A 20 -18.49 -3.47 10.25
CA LYS A 20 -19.52 -3.53 11.30
C LYS A 20 -19.25 -4.71 12.23
N PRO A 21 -18.84 -4.50 13.48
CA PRO A 21 -18.61 -5.58 14.42
C PRO A 21 -19.94 -6.19 14.88
N ASN A 22 -19.97 -7.51 15.03
CA ASN A 22 -21.07 -8.28 15.61
C ASN A 22 -20.54 -9.09 16.81
N PRO A 23 -20.46 -8.49 18.01
CA PRO A 23 -19.93 -9.13 19.21
C PRO A 23 -20.95 -10.08 19.84
N ASP A 24 -20.46 -11.20 20.40
CA ASP A 24 -21.22 -12.10 21.28
C ASP A 24 -20.32 -12.65 22.41
N ALA A 25 -20.84 -13.60 23.23
CA ALA A 25 -20.09 -14.22 24.33
C ALA A 25 -18.82 -14.99 23.88
N ARG A 26 -18.66 -15.30 22.61
CA ARG A 26 -17.52 -16.02 22.04
C ARG A 26 -16.47 -15.08 21.47
N GLY A 27 -16.79 -13.78 21.28
CA GLY A 27 -15.91 -12.80 20.66
C GLY A 27 -16.61 -11.86 19.71
N CYS A 28 -16.04 -11.61 18.55
CA CYS A 28 -16.60 -10.65 17.59
C CYS A 28 -16.44 -11.18 16.15
N LEU A 29 -17.55 -11.34 15.45
CA LEU A 29 -17.56 -11.55 14.00
C LEU A 29 -17.71 -10.21 13.29
N TYR A 30 -16.93 -9.97 12.24
CA TYR A 30 -17.11 -8.85 11.32
C TYR A 30 -16.71 -9.26 9.90
N GLU A 31 -17.40 -8.68 8.94
CA GLU A 31 -17.07 -8.87 7.53
C GLU A 31 -15.85 -7.97 7.20
N ILE A 32 -14.88 -8.54 6.52
CA ILE A 32 -13.64 -7.81 6.16
C ILE A 32 -13.68 -7.25 4.74
N TYR A 33 -14.63 -7.72 3.91
CA TYR A 33 -14.75 -7.29 2.52
C TYR A 33 -16.12 -7.66 1.92
N ARG A 34 -16.66 -6.72 1.14
CA ARG A 34 -17.70 -6.95 0.13
C ARG A 34 -17.43 -6.05 -1.08
N ALA A 35 -17.58 -6.59 -2.28
CA ALA A 35 -17.39 -5.82 -3.51
C ALA A 35 -18.41 -4.68 -3.67
N GLU A 36 -19.63 -4.87 -3.14
CA GLU A 36 -20.70 -3.87 -3.22
C GLU A 36 -20.62 -2.75 -2.17
N TRP A 37 -19.69 -2.79 -1.23
CA TRP A 37 -19.55 -1.68 -0.28
C TRP A 37 -19.16 -0.38 -1.01
N PRO A 38 -19.77 0.78 -0.67
CA PRO A 38 -19.39 2.06 -1.23
C PRO A 38 -17.88 2.34 -1.03
N GLY A 39 -17.17 2.59 -2.11
CA GLY A 39 -15.72 2.79 -2.10
C GLY A 39 -14.89 1.51 -2.20
N SER A 40 -15.54 0.32 -2.24
CA SER A 40 -14.91 -0.96 -2.54
C SER A 40 -14.86 -1.23 -4.06
N PHE A 41 -14.28 -2.36 -4.45
CA PHE A 41 -14.18 -2.84 -5.83
C PHE A 41 -14.14 -4.36 -5.86
N SER A 42 -14.31 -4.98 -7.02
CA SER A 42 -14.19 -6.44 -7.18
C SER A 42 -12.72 -6.87 -7.12
N THR A 43 -12.37 -7.73 -6.17
CA THR A 43 -11.04 -8.32 -6.04
C THR A 43 -10.96 -9.67 -6.76
N VAL A 44 -9.85 -9.93 -7.44
CA VAL A 44 -9.59 -11.19 -8.16
C VAL A 44 -8.50 -12.04 -7.50
N GLN A 45 -7.70 -11.43 -6.63
CA GLN A 45 -6.62 -12.09 -5.89
C GLN A 45 -6.61 -11.60 -4.44
N TRP A 46 -6.41 -12.53 -3.51
CA TRP A 46 -6.19 -12.23 -2.09
C TRP A 46 -4.87 -12.82 -1.62
N ASN A 47 -4.15 -12.05 -0.81
CA ASN A 47 -2.90 -12.43 -0.21
C ASN A 47 -2.96 -12.19 1.31
N ALA A 48 -2.20 -12.98 2.06
CA ALA A 48 -1.92 -12.74 3.47
C ALA A 48 -0.44 -12.43 3.66
N CYS A 49 -0.16 -11.34 4.35
CA CYS A 49 1.20 -10.90 4.66
C CYS A 49 1.40 -11.00 6.18
N VAL A 50 2.29 -11.89 6.60
CA VAL A 50 2.73 -12.00 8.00
C VAL A 50 4.02 -11.23 8.16
N SER A 51 4.06 -10.26 9.05
CA SER A 51 5.21 -9.39 9.25
C SER A 51 5.59 -9.28 10.72
N LYS A 52 6.90 -9.28 10.98
CA LYS A 52 7.45 -9.03 12.31
C LYS A 52 7.52 -7.55 12.61
N ALA A 53 7.54 -7.20 13.89
CA ALA A 53 7.81 -5.83 14.34
C ALA A 53 9.13 -5.31 13.78
N GLY A 54 9.12 -4.06 13.30
CA GLY A 54 10.28 -3.40 12.68
C GLY A 54 10.46 -3.69 11.18
N VAL A 55 9.58 -4.49 10.55
CA VAL A 55 9.57 -4.70 9.10
C VAL A 55 8.95 -3.50 8.39
N VAL A 56 9.54 -3.12 7.25
CA VAL A 56 8.96 -2.19 6.28
C VAL A 56 8.67 -2.94 4.98
N ARG A 57 7.52 -2.65 4.39
CA ARG A 57 7.14 -3.09 3.04
C ARG A 57 6.77 -1.86 2.22
N GLY A 58 7.53 -1.60 1.18
CA GLY A 58 7.39 -0.41 0.33
C GLY A 58 8.64 0.48 0.36
N VAL A 59 8.66 1.56 -0.37
CA VAL A 59 7.52 2.25 -1.01
C VAL A 59 7.22 1.62 -2.36
N HIS A 60 5.96 1.27 -2.58
CA HIS A 60 5.52 0.71 -3.85
C HIS A 60 4.47 1.63 -4.51
N VAL A 61 4.38 1.58 -5.82
CA VAL A 61 3.32 2.20 -6.61
C VAL A 61 2.79 1.17 -7.58
N HIS A 62 1.49 0.93 -7.53
CA HIS A 62 0.84 0.10 -8.55
C HIS A 62 0.26 1.01 -9.63
N VAL A 63 0.50 0.63 -10.87
CA VAL A 63 0.23 1.50 -12.03
C VAL A 63 -1.14 1.23 -12.65
N ASP A 64 -1.67 0.01 -12.49
CA ASP A 64 -2.86 -0.47 -13.20
C ASP A 64 -3.89 -1.19 -12.32
N TYR A 65 -3.64 -1.37 -11.01
CA TYR A 65 -4.61 -2.01 -10.13
C TYR A 65 -4.80 -1.27 -8.80
N THR A 66 -5.99 -1.46 -8.25
CA THR A 66 -6.38 -0.97 -6.92
C THR A 66 -6.11 -2.05 -5.89
N GLU A 67 -5.69 -1.66 -4.70
CA GLU A 67 -5.50 -2.53 -3.55
C GLU A 67 -6.52 -2.27 -2.46
N TYR A 68 -6.90 -3.34 -1.80
CA TYR A 68 -7.75 -3.38 -0.62
C TYR A 68 -6.98 -3.97 0.55
N TYR A 69 -6.62 -3.19 1.52
CA TYR A 69 -5.86 -3.60 2.69
C TYR A 69 -6.74 -3.73 3.91
N THR A 70 -6.61 -4.82 4.69
CA THR A 70 -7.22 -4.96 6.01
C THR A 70 -6.25 -5.59 6.99
N LEU A 71 -6.03 -4.93 8.13
CA LEU A 71 -5.13 -5.42 9.18
C LEU A 71 -5.92 -6.36 10.11
N LEU A 72 -5.54 -7.63 10.14
CA LEU A 72 -6.22 -8.67 10.90
C LEU A 72 -5.66 -8.84 12.32
N SER A 73 -4.38 -8.51 12.54
CA SER A 73 -3.74 -8.48 13.86
C SER A 73 -2.59 -7.48 13.90
N GLY A 74 -2.26 -6.99 15.08
CA GLY A 74 -1.13 -6.11 15.34
C GLY A 74 -1.39 -4.65 14.97
N ARG A 75 -0.28 -3.91 14.85
CA ARG A 75 -0.26 -2.46 14.57
C ARG A 75 0.79 -2.11 13.56
N GLY A 76 0.44 -1.21 12.66
CA GLY A 76 1.36 -0.63 11.67
C GLY A 76 1.10 0.85 11.44
N LEU A 77 2.04 1.50 10.75
CA LEU A 77 1.85 2.81 10.15
C LEU A 77 1.76 2.63 8.65
N LEU A 78 0.67 3.12 8.04
CA LEU A 78 0.51 3.15 6.59
C LEU A 78 0.78 4.57 6.10
N GLY A 79 1.85 4.74 5.33
CA GLY A 79 2.12 5.95 4.56
C GLY A 79 1.48 5.85 3.19
N VAL A 80 0.78 6.91 2.75
CA VAL A 80 0.27 7.06 1.38
C VAL A 80 0.64 8.43 0.85
N HIS A 81 1.08 8.49 -0.42
CA HIS A 81 1.53 9.71 -1.09
C HIS A 81 1.05 9.71 -2.55
N ASP A 82 0.40 10.77 -2.97
CA ASP A 82 -0.16 10.89 -4.32
C ASP A 82 0.87 11.41 -5.33
N ILE A 83 1.27 10.57 -6.28
CA ILE A 83 2.21 10.96 -7.35
C ILE A 83 1.52 11.24 -8.69
N ARG A 84 0.18 11.21 -8.75
CA ARG A 84 -0.60 11.43 -9.98
C ARG A 84 -0.73 12.92 -10.26
N ARG A 85 -0.06 13.42 -11.30
CA ARG A 85 -0.09 14.85 -11.64
C ARG A 85 -1.48 15.41 -11.93
N THR A 86 -2.42 14.59 -12.36
CA THR A 86 -3.81 14.99 -12.69
C THR A 86 -4.72 14.97 -11.47
N SER A 87 -4.27 14.44 -10.33
CA SER A 87 -5.04 14.36 -9.09
C SER A 87 -5.11 15.72 -8.38
N ALA A 88 -6.24 16.01 -7.77
CA ALA A 88 -6.42 17.19 -6.90
C ALA A 88 -5.54 17.13 -5.64
N THR A 89 -5.02 15.96 -5.28
CA THR A 89 -4.15 15.73 -4.13
C THR A 89 -2.70 15.43 -4.50
N PHE A 90 -2.28 15.75 -5.73
CA PHE A 90 -0.90 15.57 -6.17
C PHE A 90 0.10 16.14 -5.17
N GLY A 91 1.12 15.36 -4.80
CA GLY A 91 2.17 15.72 -3.85
C GLY A 91 1.75 15.71 -2.38
N GLN A 92 0.48 15.38 -2.06
CA GLN A 92 0.05 15.25 -0.67
C GLN A 92 0.42 13.89 -0.09
N SER A 93 0.75 13.90 1.20
CA SER A 93 1.10 12.71 1.97
C SER A 93 0.29 12.62 3.24
N VAL A 94 0.05 11.41 3.69
CA VAL A 94 -0.48 11.15 5.03
C VAL A 94 0.11 9.87 5.60
N THR A 95 0.41 9.87 6.90
CA THR A 95 0.76 8.66 7.66
C THR A 95 -0.40 8.32 8.59
N ILE A 96 -0.85 7.09 8.54
CA ILE A 96 -2.01 6.56 9.26
C ILE A 96 -1.52 5.60 10.35
N ASP A 97 -1.80 5.89 11.62
CA ASP A 97 -1.64 4.92 12.73
C ASP A 97 -2.80 3.93 12.66
N TRP A 98 -2.51 2.70 12.25
CA TRP A 98 -3.49 1.66 11.97
C TRP A 98 -3.34 0.47 12.90
N ARG A 99 -4.45 0.10 13.53
CA ARG A 99 -4.53 -1.05 14.45
C ARG A 99 -5.58 -2.03 13.95
N ALA A 100 -5.37 -3.31 14.21
CA ALA A 100 -6.36 -4.33 13.87
C ALA A 100 -7.70 -4.11 14.57
N GLU A 101 -7.70 -3.54 15.78
CA GLU A 101 -8.91 -3.18 16.55
C GLU A 101 -9.76 -2.08 15.88
N ASP A 102 -9.18 -1.31 14.94
CA ASP A 102 -9.93 -0.32 14.17
C ASP A 102 -10.95 -0.99 13.23
N ARG A 103 -10.75 -2.28 12.93
CA ARG A 103 -11.64 -3.09 12.08
C ARG A 103 -12.04 -2.36 10.82
N SER A 104 -11.04 -1.84 10.13
CA SER A 104 -11.25 -1.03 8.93
C SER A 104 -10.35 -1.53 7.82
N ALA A 105 -10.80 -1.31 6.59
CA ALA A 105 -9.97 -1.50 5.42
C ALA A 105 -9.59 -0.16 4.81
N VAL A 106 -8.48 -0.16 4.07
CA VAL A 106 -8.02 1.00 3.29
C VAL A 106 -7.94 0.58 1.82
N VAL A 107 -8.58 1.37 0.96
CA VAL A 107 -8.49 1.22 -0.50
C VAL A 107 -7.45 2.19 -1.01
N ILE A 108 -6.53 1.70 -1.84
CA ILE A 108 -5.43 2.45 -2.44
C ILE A 108 -5.54 2.33 -3.96
N PRO A 109 -5.82 3.43 -4.69
CA PRO A 109 -5.93 3.40 -6.14
C PRO A 109 -4.56 3.38 -6.83
N PRO A 110 -4.51 3.06 -8.14
CA PRO A 110 -3.30 3.19 -8.94
C PRO A 110 -2.66 4.58 -8.81
N GLY A 111 -1.33 4.64 -8.82
CA GLY A 111 -0.57 5.88 -8.75
C GLY A 111 -0.49 6.53 -7.37
N VAL A 112 -0.94 5.85 -6.33
CA VAL A 112 -0.70 6.26 -4.94
C VAL A 112 0.44 5.43 -4.38
N ALA A 113 1.57 6.09 -4.10
CA ALA A 113 2.72 5.48 -3.44
C ALA A 113 2.37 5.15 -1.99
N HIS A 114 2.74 3.95 -1.54
CA HIS A 114 2.41 3.52 -0.19
C HIS A 114 3.48 2.64 0.42
N ALA A 115 3.57 2.67 1.76
CA ALA A 115 4.42 1.80 2.55
C ALA A 115 3.77 1.47 3.90
N LEU A 116 4.09 0.28 4.41
CA LEU A 116 3.66 -0.19 5.72
C LEU A 116 4.87 -0.43 6.62
N TRP A 117 4.90 0.24 7.78
CA TRP A 117 5.82 -0.01 8.88
C TRP A 117 5.09 -0.79 9.96
N PHE A 118 5.51 -2.03 10.22
CA PHE A 118 4.90 -2.87 11.25
C PHE A 118 5.54 -2.58 12.60
N VAL A 119 4.79 -1.92 13.48
CA VAL A 119 5.21 -1.56 14.84
C VAL A 119 5.15 -2.77 15.77
N GLU A 120 4.22 -3.67 15.50
CA GLU A 120 4.01 -4.94 16.19
C GLU A 120 4.03 -6.09 15.17
N ASP A 121 4.19 -7.34 15.63
CA ASP A 121 3.92 -8.51 14.80
C ASP A 121 2.49 -8.44 14.28
N ALA A 122 2.31 -8.57 12.97
CA ALA A 122 1.04 -8.27 12.34
C ALA A 122 0.68 -9.23 11.21
N ILE A 123 -0.61 -9.34 10.95
CA ILE A 123 -1.17 -10.03 9.79
C ILE A 123 -2.03 -9.04 9.00
N LEU A 124 -1.62 -8.80 7.76
CA LEU A 124 -2.36 -8.00 6.79
C LEU A 124 -2.95 -8.92 5.73
N ALA A 125 -4.25 -8.83 5.47
CA ALA A 125 -4.85 -9.39 4.26
C ALA A 125 -5.02 -8.27 3.24
N PHE A 126 -4.72 -8.57 1.96
CA PHE A 126 -4.92 -7.60 0.90
C PHE A 126 -5.45 -8.23 -0.38
N GLY A 127 -6.39 -7.54 -0.98
CA GLY A 127 -7.06 -7.93 -2.23
C GLY A 127 -6.68 -7.00 -3.37
N LEU A 128 -6.57 -7.54 -4.57
CA LEU A 128 -6.16 -6.84 -5.79
C LEU A 128 -7.29 -6.84 -6.81
N SER A 129 -7.48 -5.73 -7.55
CA SER A 129 -8.46 -5.64 -8.65
C SER A 129 -8.02 -6.37 -9.92
N GLN A 130 -6.73 -6.72 -10.03
CA GLN A 130 -6.16 -7.54 -11.09
C GLN A 130 -5.17 -8.53 -10.49
N TYR A 131 -4.80 -9.58 -11.24
CA TYR A 131 -3.73 -10.49 -10.79
C TYR A 131 -2.40 -9.75 -10.72
N TRP A 132 -1.66 -10.00 -9.64
CA TRP A 132 -0.30 -9.52 -9.50
C TRP A 132 0.59 -10.03 -10.65
N ARG A 133 1.38 -9.14 -11.20
CA ARG A 133 2.33 -9.42 -12.27
C ARG A 133 3.64 -8.71 -11.96
N ALA A 134 4.74 -9.46 -11.99
CA ALA A 134 6.06 -8.94 -11.63
C ALA A 134 6.49 -7.72 -12.45
N GLU A 135 6.16 -7.70 -13.75
CA GLU A 135 6.49 -6.61 -14.67
C GLU A 135 5.83 -5.26 -14.33
N PHE A 136 4.75 -5.26 -13.55
CA PHE A 136 4.06 -4.04 -13.10
C PHE A 136 4.35 -3.66 -11.65
N ASP A 137 5.17 -4.45 -10.95
CA ASP A 137 5.49 -4.25 -9.54
C ASP A 137 6.87 -3.59 -9.32
N ALA A 138 7.48 -3.03 -10.38
CA ALA A 138 8.83 -2.46 -10.32
C ALA A 138 8.88 -0.97 -9.93
N VAL A 139 7.72 -0.28 -9.84
CA VAL A 139 7.69 1.14 -9.47
C VAL A 139 7.72 1.29 -7.96
N GLY A 140 8.74 1.97 -7.46
CA GLY A 140 8.92 2.23 -6.04
C GLY A 140 10.13 3.10 -5.76
N CYS A 141 10.32 3.49 -4.50
CA CYS A 141 11.50 4.21 -4.06
C CYS A 141 11.90 3.79 -2.65
N ARG A 142 13.08 4.27 -2.22
CA ARG A 142 13.52 4.06 -0.84
C ARG A 142 12.49 4.62 0.16
N TRP A 143 12.25 3.85 1.22
CA TRP A 143 11.20 4.12 2.21
C TRP A 143 11.42 5.40 3.03
N ASP A 144 12.67 5.85 3.15
CA ASP A 144 13.10 7.01 3.93
C ASP A 144 13.41 8.25 3.06
N ASP A 145 12.95 8.27 1.80
CA ASP A 145 13.12 9.45 0.95
C ASP A 145 12.33 10.64 1.52
N PRO A 146 12.99 11.77 1.84
CA PRO A 146 12.34 12.90 2.48
C PRO A 146 11.21 13.53 1.64
N ALA A 147 11.23 13.36 0.33
CA ALA A 147 10.19 13.89 -0.56
C ALA A 147 8.83 13.22 -0.35
N LEU A 148 8.79 12.02 0.27
CA LEU A 148 7.56 11.34 0.63
C LEU A 148 6.81 12.02 1.78
N GLY A 149 7.50 12.74 2.65
CA GLY A 149 6.89 13.42 3.80
C GLY A 149 6.22 12.48 4.81
N PHE A 150 6.62 11.20 4.87
CA PHE A 150 6.08 10.24 5.82
C PHE A 150 6.61 10.45 7.23
N GLU A 151 5.75 10.27 8.22
CA GLU A 151 6.15 10.22 9.63
C GLU A 151 6.60 8.78 9.95
N ILE A 152 7.91 8.56 9.84
CA ILE A 152 8.53 7.24 9.94
C ILE A 152 8.78 6.91 11.42
N PRO A 153 8.41 5.70 11.89
CA PRO A 153 8.67 5.29 13.27
C PRO A 153 10.15 4.94 13.46
N ASP A 154 10.63 5.12 14.69
CA ASP A 154 11.93 4.59 15.07
C ASP A 154 11.96 3.05 15.04
N GLY A 155 13.16 2.48 14.84
CA GLY A 155 13.38 1.05 14.98
C GLY A 155 13.07 0.22 13.74
N VAL A 156 13.07 0.80 12.54
CA VAL A 156 13.09 0.02 11.28
C VAL A 156 14.29 -0.91 11.26
N LYS A 157 14.06 -2.21 11.09
CA LYS A 157 15.09 -3.25 11.20
C LYS A 157 15.24 -4.14 9.98
N ASN A 158 14.15 -4.29 9.20
CA ASN A 158 14.09 -5.29 8.15
C ASN A 158 13.39 -4.77 6.89
N LEU A 159 14.08 -4.90 5.78
CA LEU A 159 13.63 -4.61 4.43
C LEU A 159 13.83 -5.85 3.56
N SER A 160 13.01 -6.02 2.55
CA SER A 160 13.34 -6.95 1.47
C SER A 160 14.56 -6.44 0.70
N ARG A 161 15.22 -7.32 -0.06
CA ARG A 161 16.31 -6.88 -0.96
C ARG A 161 15.80 -5.81 -1.94
N ARG A 162 14.62 -6.02 -2.53
CA ARG A 162 13.94 -5.06 -3.41
C ARG A 162 13.81 -3.68 -2.76
N ASP A 163 13.24 -3.62 -1.55
CA ASP A 163 12.97 -2.35 -0.89
C ASP A 163 14.26 -1.65 -0.43
N SER A 164 15.30 -2.42 -0.10
CA SER A 164 16.62 -1.88 0.28
C SER A 164 17.43 -1.35 -0.91
N GLU A 165 17.23 -1.90 -2.11
CA GLU A 165 17.89 -1.50 -3.36
C GLU A 165 17.07 -0.48 -4.17
N SER A 166 15.88 -0.07 -3.68
CA SER A 166 15.01 0.89 -4.36
C SER A 166 15.67 2.25 -4.53
N GLY A 167 15.42 2.88 -5.68
CA GLY A 167 15.95 4.17 -6.05
C GLY A 167 15.33 5.37 -5.28
N SER A 168 15.52 6.57 -5.82
CA SER A 168 14.99 7.80 -5.26
C SER A 168 13.51 8.01 -5.60
N TYR A 169 12.86 8.90 -4.86
CA TYR A 169 11.51 9.40 -5.17
C TYR A 169 11.39 9.91 -6.61
N GLN A 170 12.39 10.65 -7.08
CA GLN A 170 12.39 11.21 -8.44
C GLN A 170 12.44 10.13 -9.53
N GLU A 171 13.18 9.05 -9.30
CA GLU A 171 13.22 7.89 -10.20
C GLU A 171 11.88 7.17 -10.22
N MET A 172 11.25 6.97 -9.06
CA MET A 172 9.91 6.39 -8.96
C MET A 172 8.88 7.19 -9.75
N VAL A 173 8.85 8.52 -9.58
CA VAL A 173 7.90 9.40 -10.31
C VAL A 173 8.13 9.32 -11.81
N ARG A 174 9.40 9.39 -12.27
CA ARG A 174 9.72 9.25 -13.70
C ARG A 174 9.27 7.90 -14.26
N SER A 175 9.50 6.82 -13.53
CA SER A 175 9.08 5.47 -13.94
C SER A 175 7.56 5.36 -14.06
N TYR A 176 6.83 5.90 -13.09
CA TYR A 176 5.37 5.97 -13.13
C TYR A 176 4.85 6.77 -14.32
N GLU A 177 5.42 7.97 -14.58
CA GLU A 177 5.02 8.84 -15.69
C GLU A 177 5.25 8.20 -17.06
N ARG A 178 6.38 7.52 -17.27
CA ARG A 178 6.62 6.76 -18.49
C ARG A 178 5.58 5.66 -18.72
N PHE A 179 5.26 4.92 -17.65
CA PHE A 179 4.23 3.87 -17.75
C PHE A 179 2.88 4.44 -18.16
N VAL A 180 2.43 5.52 -17.51
CA VAL A 180 1.14 6.18 -17.82
C VAL A 180 1.13 6.81 -19.21
N SER A 181 2.26 7.28 -19.72
CA SER A 181 2.38 7.84 -21.09
C SER A 181 2.38 6.80 -22.20
N GLY A 182 2.45 5.50 -21.87
CA GLY A 182 2.46 4.40 -22.85
C GLY A 182 3.78 4.24 -23.56
N ASP A 183 4.88 4.67 -22.96
CA ASP A 183 6.24 4.46 -23.46
C ASP A 183 6.63 2.99 -23.31
N ASN A 184 6.46 2.19 -24.38
CA ASN A 184 6.54 0.75 -24.41
C ASN A 184 7.97 0.19 -24.17
N ASP A 185 9.03 0.98 -24.34
CA ASP A 185 10.39 0.54 -24.05
C ASP A 185 10.55 0.29 -22.53
N THR A 186 9.82 1.04 -21.71
CA THR A 186 9.86 0.93 -20.24
C THR A 186 9.22 -0.35 -19.72
N ALA A 187 8.15 -0.85 -20.32
CA ALA A 187 7.52 -2.11 -19.89
C ALA A 187 8.47 -3.30 -20.05
N SER A 188 9.29 -3.30 -21.10
CA SER A 188 10.30 -4.33 -21.36
C SER A 188 11.48 -4.26 -20.38
N GLU A 189 11.94 -3.04 -20.04
CA GLU A 189 13.00 -2.82 -19.04
C GLU A 189 12.55 -3.20 -17.63
N MET A 190 11.31 -2.86 -17.28
CA MET A 190 10.71 -3.21 -15.99
C MET A 190 10.51 -4.71 -15.85
N ALA A 191 10.08 -5.41 -16.91
CA ALA A 191 9.95 -6.86 -16.92
C ALA A 191 11.31 -7.55 -16.70
N ALA A 192 12.38 -7.04 -17.31
CA ALA A 192 13.73 -7.56 -17.13
C ALA A 192 14.25 -7.35 -15.70
N ALA A 193 14.01 -6.18 -15.10
CA ALA A 193 14.38 -5.87 -13.71
C ALA A 193 13.61 -6.75 -12.71
N ALA A 194 12.29 -6.93 -12.91
CA ALA A 194 11.44 -7.75 -12.04
C ALA A 194 11.82 -9.24 -12.10
N THR A 195 12.18 -9.76 -13.26
CA THR A 195 12.62 -11.15 -13.42
C THR A 195 13.93 -11.42 -12.68
N SER A 196 14.83 -10.44 -12.65
CA SER A 196 16.09 -10.51 -11.87
C SER A 196 15.86 -10.54 -10.36
N ILE A 197 14.82 -9.86 -9.87
CA ILE A 197 14.47 -9.79 -8.45
C ILE A 197 13.75 -11.06 -7.97
N ALA A 198 12.90 -11.66 -8.81
CA ALA A 198 12.15 -12.87 -8.48
C ALA A 198 13.00 -14.16 -8.50
N ALA A 199 14.16 -14.13 -9.13
CA ALA A 199 15.09 -15.28 -9.25
C ALA A 199 16.18 -15.31 -8.16
N ALA A 200 16.20 -14.37 -7.22
CA ALA A 200 17.13 -14.23 -6.12
C ALA A 200 16.43 -14.35 -4.76
#